data_cb749e2d531848fea189e1bcd28b14ed
#
_entry.id   cb749e2d531848fea189e1bcd28b14ed
#
_cell.length_a   1.000
_cell.length_b   1.000
_cell.length_c   1.000
_cell.angle_alpha   90.00
_cell.angle_beta   90.00
_cell.angle_gamma   90.00
#
_symmetry.space_group_name_H-M   'P 1'
#
loop_
_entity.id
_entity.type
_entity.pdbx_description
1 polymer ?
#
loop_
_entity_poly.entity_id
_entity_poly.type
_entity_poly.pdbx_seq_one_letter_code
_entity_poly.pdbx_strand_id
1 'polypeptide(L)'
;MRKTVTRLLRPLAALSALALTVVAQPAMASASPDHADAASMRAGDSPAHLGASSGADASARADAGVPAAKATASPSAGRSPGGSTASPGGSTGSPGSPTSSPGNSVSPPGGSASSPGGSNGAPNGDVPKGLEKFYRQKVSWAPCKDDAKMQCANVKVPLDYKKPGGKAITVAMAKLPAKSGKPIGSLFVNPGGPGSSGIAMVDVARQSFGKDVLDKYDVVGFDPRGVGSSTPVDCVDDRELAKILDSDIDTSTEAGRKARKAQARQIAKGCKEKSGELLAHVGTEPAARDMDVLRGLVGDEKLNYFGFSYGTSLGGMYADLFPKKVGRMVLDGAANPQQSFLPSTYTQMLGFEKTFERYAERCVKAGNCSLGSSVDAAKKKMRALLDQAHATPFKTSDPNRPLNRSMLRIALTGLMYKDEWWPLITGGAQGLIEDNDGSTFMLPLDTYIGRVGDSFDGNSMEAYWAINCADYVQSSESEYQKYAKKLKREAVVFGSFSAEDDLAMHVCAELPYHPKANPGPYRAKGSAPIVVIGTKHDPATPYSWAQNMHKTLENSVLLTWEGDGHLAYRRAGSCIDTSVDKYLLTGEAPKDGLVCPAEQKQGQNAQQQGDPSMDSAVKLGSRAVLPGSRVPLGSRR
;
A
#
# COMPACT_ATOMS: atom_id res chain seq x y z
N MET A 1 -31.02 -52.65 -11.02
CA MET A 1 -30.58 -52.58 -12.42
C MET A 1 -30.00 -51.18 -12.62
N ARG A 2 -28.82 -50.96 -12.30
CA ARG A 2 -27.51 -50.95 -13.01
C ARG A 2 -27.65 -50.71 -14.51
N LYS A 3 -27.17 -49.55 -14.96
CA LYS A 3 -26.11 -49.32 -15.93
C LYS A 3 -26.28 -47.93 -16.60
N THR A 4 -25.29 -47.07 -16.37
CA THR A 4 -24.47 -46.46 -17.42
C THR A 4 -25.11 -45.32 -18.23
N VAL A 5 -24.80 -44.09 -17.89
CA VAL A 5 -24.50 -43.05 -18.89
C VAL A 5 -23.25 -42.28 -18.39
N THR A 6 -22.11 -42.74 -18.86
CA THR A 6 -20.84 -42.01 -18.81
C THR A 6 -20.50 -41.62 -20.25
N ARG A 7 -19.94 -40.46 -20.42
CA ARG A 7 -19.38 -39.83 -21.62
C ARG A 7 -20.34 -39.00 -22.46
N LEU A 8 -20.10 -37.69 -22.27
CA LEU A 8 -19.92 -36.72 -23.37
C LEU A 8 -19.95 -35.29 -22.76
N LEU A 9 -18.80 -34.76 -22.36
CA LEU A 9 -18.53 -33.34 -22.23
C LEU A 9 -17.03 -33.11 -21.97
N ARG A 10 -16.28 -33.11 -23.03
CA ARG A 10 -15.02 -32.40 -23.28
C ARG A 10 -14.98 -32.22 -24.81
N PRO A 11 -14.51 -31.11 -25.40
CA PRO A 11 -13.69 -30.02 -24.90
C PRO A 11 -14.25 -28.62 -25.29
N LEU A 12 -14.14 -27.64 -24.42
CA LEU A 12 -14.25 -26.22 -24.79
C LEU A 12 -13.43 -25.39 -23.78
N ALA A 13 -12.17 -25.76 -23.66
CA ALA A 13 -11.20 -25.01 -22.83
C ALA A 13 -9.88 -24.82 -23.60
N ALA A 14 -9.98 -24.36 -24.84
CA ALA A 14 -8.79 -24.14 -25.69
C ALA A 14 -8.96 -22.97 -26.66
N LEU A 15 -9.61 -21.87 -26.23
CA LEU A 15 -9.80 -20.68 -27.10
C LEU A 15 -9.69 -19.33 -26.37
N SER A 16 -9.03 -19.29 -25.20
CA SER A 16 -8.78 -18.02 -24.51
C SER A 16 -7.29 -17.70 -24.33
N ALA A 17 -6.40 -18.39 -25.02
CA ALA A 17 -4.95 -18.18 -24.93
C ALA A 17 -4.32 -17.61 -26.21
N LEU A 18 -5.11 -16.95 -27.09
CA LEU A 18 -4.59 -16.47 -28.38
C LEU A 18 -5.10 -15.08 -28.75
N ALA A 19 -5.09 -14.14 -27.82
CA ALA A 19 -5.45 -12.74 -28.12
C ALA A 19 -4.48 -11.71 -27.53
N LEU A 20 -3.20 -12.06 -27.34
CA LEU A 20 -2.18 -11.13 -26.85
C LEU A 20 -0.88 -11.17 -27.65
N THR A 21 -0.97 -11.46 -28.94
CA THR A 21 0.12 -11.20 -29.89
C THR A 21 -0.53 -10.70 -31.16
N VAL A 22 -0.23 -9.49 -31.51
CA VAL A 22 -0.26 -8.77 -32.77
C VAL A 22 -0.83 -7.34 -32.57
N VAL A 23 0.02 -6.43 -32.14
CA VAL A 23 0.03 -5.09 -32.70
C VAL A 23 1.40 -4.94 -33.36
N ALA A 24 1.45 -5.38 -34.61
CA ALA A 24 2.54 -5.09 -35.52
C ALA A 24 2.36 -3.68 -36.06
N GLN A 25 3.35 -2.83 -35.81
CA GLN A 25 3.50 -1.56 -36.50
C GLN A 25 3.76 -1.79 -37.99
N PRO A 26 3.22 -0.97 -38.89
CA PRO A 26 3.65 -0.98 -40.27
C PRO A 26 5.03 -0.34 -40.41
N ALA A 27 5.94 -1.05 -41.03
CA ALA A 27 7.27 -0.60 -41.42
C ALA A 27 7.16 0.56 -42.42
N MET A 28 7.76 1.69 -42.08
CA MET A 28 8.06 2.74 -43.04
C MET A 28 9.26 2.29 -43.90
N ALA A 29 9.00 2.01 -45.16
CA ALA A 29 10.01 1.85 -46.17
C ALA A 29 10.45 3.24 -46.67
N SER A 30 11.73 3.53 -46.52
CA SER A 30 12.43 4.63 -47.10
C SER A 30 12.59 4.40 -48.62
N ALA A 31 12.11 5.34 -49.42
CA ALA A 31 12.57 5.52 -50.81
C ALA A 31 12.78 7.00 -51.09
N SER A 32 13.99 7.36 -51.42
CA SER A 32 14.45 8.66 -51.89
C SER A 32 14.16 8.86 -53.40
N PRO A 33 14.31 10.10 -53.93
CA PRO A 33 13.47 10.65 -54.96
C PRO A 33 14.11 10.62 -56.35
N ASP A 34 13.31 10.65 -57.38
CA ASP A 34 13.73 11.21 -58.68
C ASP A 34 12.57 11.77 -59.51
N HIS A 35 12.74 13.03 -59.84
CA HIS A 35 12.43 13.84 -61.02
C HIS A 35 11.06 13.83 -61.70
N ALA A 36 10.58 15.06 -61.82
CA ALA A 36 10.20 15.82 -63.06
C ALA A 36 8.71 16.05 -63.36
N ASP A 37 8.45 17.34 -63.48
CA ASP A 37 7.68 18.11 -64.48
C ASP A 37 6.15 18.27 -64.34
N ALA A 38 5.82 19.49 -63.98
CA ALA A 38 5.17 20.57 -64.76
C ALA A 38 3.70 20.44 -65.19
N ALA A 39 3.01 21.51 -64.93
CA ALA A 39 1.92 22.22 -65.63
C ALA A 39 0.62 22.33 -64.86
N SER A 40 0.33 23.46 -64.24
CA SER A 40 -0.33 24.66 -64.73
C SER A 40 -1.86 24.62 -64.77
N MET A 41 -2.39 25.63 -64.23
CA MET A 41 -3.53 26.52 -64.51
C MET A 41 -4.57 26.63 -63.42
N ARG A 42 -4.52 27.78 -62.71
CA ARG A 42 -5.42 28.97 -62.80
C ARG A 42 -6.88 28.66 -62.43
N ALA A 43 -7.40 29.32 -61.46
CA ALA A 43 -7.80 30.68 -61.14
C ALA A 43 -9.32 30.81 -61.01
N GLY A 44 -9.73 31.70 -60.17
CA GLY A 44 -11.05 32.37 -60.14
C GLY A 44 -11.85 32.06 -58.89
N ASP A 45 -12.34 32.88 -58.12
CA ASP A 45 -12.47 34.31 -57.86
C ASP A 45 -13.27 34.45 -56.54
N SER A 46 -12.89 35.37 -55.74
CA SER A 46 -13.79 36.00 -54.74
C SER A 46 -14.69 37.03 -55.45
N PRO A 47 -15.78 37.54 -54.92
CA PRO A 47 -15.75 38.52 -53.82
C PRO A 47 -16.94 38.53 -52.86
N ALA A 48 -16.79 38.91 -51.64
CA ALA A 48 -17.00 40.24 -50.99
C ALA A 48 -18.45 40.73 -50.83
N HIS A 49 -18.69 41.15 -49.65
CA HIS A 49 -19.32 42.39 -49.12
C HIS A 49 -20.53 42.30 -48.24
N LEU A 50 -20.34 43.00 -47.14
CA LEU A 50 -21.13 44.06 -46.45
C LEU A 50 -22.25 43.57 -45.53
N GLY A 51 -22.41 44.10 -44.38
CA GLY A 51 -22.13 45.35 -43.67
C GLY A 51 -22.85 45.26 -42.32
N ALA A 52 -22.26 45.72 -41.27
CA ALA A 52 -22.44 47.01 -40.63
C ALA A 52 -23.82 47.28 -40.00
N SER A 53 -23.86 47.48 -38.69
CA SER A 53 -24.00 48.74 -37.95
C SER A 53 -24.57 48.43 -36.54
N SER A 54 -23.90 48.87 -35.51
CA SER A 54 -24.07 50.07 -34.69
C SER A 54 -25.24 49.98 -33.70
N GLY A 55 -25.08 50.31 -32.46
CA GLY A 55 -24.58 51.38 -31.69
C GLY A 55 -24.91 51.11 -30.22
N ALA A 56 -24.03 51.49 -29.29
CA ALA A 56 -24.12 52.67 -28.45
C ALA A 56 -25.32 52.65 -27.45
N ASP A 57 -25.27 52.98 -26.23
CA ASP A 57 -24.43 53.76 -25.36
C ASP A 57 -24.94 53.70 -23.92
N ALA A 58 -24.11 54.14 -23.02
CA ALA A 58 -24.30 54.93 -21.81
C ALA A 58 -24.55 54.21 -20.47
N SER A 59 -23.55 54.12 -19.65
CA SER A 59 -23.16 54.97 -18.52
C SER A 59 -24.18 55.16 -17.37
N ALA A 60 -23.75 54.81 -16.15
CA ALA A 60 -23.79 55.71 -14.99
C ALA A 60 -22.96 55.15 -13.81
N ARG A 61 -22.16 56.03 -13.30
CA ARG A 61 -21.34 55.99 -12.07
C ARG A 61 -22.18 56.11 -10.81
N ALA A 62 -21.64 55.62 -9.68
CA ALA A 62 -21.48 56.28 -8.37
C ALA A 62 -20.91 55.21 -7.41
N ASP A 63 -19.72 55.28 -6.93
CA ASP A 63 -19.03 56.08 -5.93
C ASP A 63 -19.55 55.92 -4.48
N ALA A 64 -18.59 55.71 -3.63
CA ALA A 64 -18.48 55.87 -2.17
C ALA A 64 -18.32 54.49 -1.44
N GLY A 65 -17.33 54.23 -0.63
CA GLY A 65 -16.28 55.01 -0.01
C GLY A 65 -15.64 54.13 1.07
N VAL A 66 -14.32 54.11 1.10
CA VAL A 66 -13.48 53.52 2.16
C VAL A 66 -13.54 54.46 3.40
N PRO A 67 -13.37 53.94 4.63
CA PRO A 67 -12.15 54.38 5.28
C PRO A 67 -11.35 53.28 6.00
N ALA A 68 -10.05 53.43 5.88
CA ALA A 68 -8.98 52.81 6.66
C ALA A 68 -8.86 53.50 8.05
N ALA A 69 -8.49 52.69 9.03
CA ALA A 69 -7.79 53.19 10.24
C ALA A 69 -6.92 52.06 10.78
N LYS A 70 -5.68 52.20 10.62
CA LYS A 70 -4.58 52.72 11.47
C LYS A 70 -4.05 51.68 12.45
N ALA A 71 -2.82 51.32 12.16
CA ALA A 71 -1.84 50.70 13.03
C ALA A 71 -1.51 51.61 14.24
N THR A 72 -1.23 51.01 15.38
CA THR A 72 -0.38 51.60 16.41
C THR A 72 0.61 50.56 16.94
N ALA A 73 1.80 51.06 17.08
CA ALA A 73 3.05 50.40 17.37
C ALA A 73 3.30 50.18 18.88
N SER A 74 4.31 49.37 19.10
CA SER A 74 5.03 49.05 20.34
C SER A 74 5.47 50.28 21.17
N PRO A 75 5.95 50.11 22.42
CA PRO A 75 7.37 49.90 22.68
C PRO A 75 7.69 48.92 23.85
N SER A 76 8.73 48.14 23.77
CA SER A 76 10.19 48.23 24.02
C SER A 76 10.62 48.47 25.48
N ALA A 77 11.67 47.77 25.84
CA ALA A 77 12.67 47.92 26.89
C ALA A 77 12.43 47.15 28.19
N GLY A 78 13.38 46.47 28.78
CA GLY A 78 14.79 46.41 28.59
C GLY A 78 15.49 45.66 29.70
N ARG A 79 16.71 45.32 29.43
CA ARG A 79 17.90 45.19 30.27
C ARG A 79 18.26 43.86 30.93
N SER A 80 19.32 43.30 30.36
CA SER A 80 20.42 42.62 31.07
C SER A 80 21.17 43.59 31.99
N PRO A 81 22.01 43.14 32.94
CA PRO A 81 23.36 42.74 32.61
C PRO A 81 24.04 41.68 33.50
N GLY A 82 25.08 41.14 32.98
CA GLY A 82 26.44 41.06 33.41
C GLY A 82 26.78 39.83 34.23
N GLY A 83 27.81 39.11 34.00
CA GLY A 83 29.13 39.29 33.56
C GLY A 83 29.99 38.31 34.29
N SER A 84 30.96 37.85 33.58
CA SER A 84 32.39 37.72 33.79
C SER A 84 32.96 36.39 34.27
N THR A 85 33.74 35.82 33.36
CA THR A 85 35.19 35.47 33.43
C THR A 85 35.62 34.37 34.43
N ALA A 86 36.31 33.32 34.06
CA ALA A 86 37.70 33.19 33.66
C ALA A 86 38.09 31.72 33.49
N SER A 87 38.78 31.40 32.40
CA SER A 87 39.82 30.35 32.37
C SER A 87 41.11 30.91 32.93
N PRO A 88 42.21 30.17 33.24
CA PRO A 88 42.87 29.16 32.43
C PRO A 88 43.71 28.08 33.16
N GLY A 89 44.38 27.24 32.36
CA GLY A 89 45.59 26.50 32.67
C GLY A 89 45.40 25.00 32.83
N GLY A 90 45.99 24.10 32.09
CA GLY A 90 47.29 23.98 31.48
C GLY A 90 48.04 22.81 32.14
N SER A 91 48.44 21.85 31.35
CA SER A 91 49.68 21.07 31.41
C SER A 91 49.58 19.55 31.30
N THR A 92 49.91 19.04 30.15
CA THR A 92 51.03 18.15 29.79
C THR A 92 51.36 16.93 30.69
N GLY A 93 51.47 15.75 30.09
CA GLY A 93 52.28 14.66 30.59
C GLY A 93 51.91 13.25 30.07
N SER A 94 52.44 12.82 28.94
CA SER A 94 52.84 11.44 28.68
C SER A 94 54.31 11.27 29.04
N PRO A 95 54.94 10.09 29.13
CA PRO A 95 54.61 8.71 28.69
C PRO A 95 55.06 7.61 29.68
N GLY A 96 54.80 6.35 29.37
CA GLY A 96 55.50 5.22 29.97
C GLY A 96 54.82 3.85 29.85
N SER A 97 55.19 3.05 28.84
CA SER A 97 55.18 1.59 28.94
C SER A 97 56.51 1.14 29.60
N PRO A 98 56.65 -0.04 30.23
CA PRO A 98 56.58 -1.33 29.57
C PRO A 98 56.18 -2.59 30.41
N THR A 99 55.88 -3.67 29.67
CA THR A 99 56.17 -5.10 29.89
C THR A 99 55.76 -5.83 31.15
N SER A 100 55.01 -6.93 31.01
CA SER A 100 55.41 -8.35 31.08
C SER A 100 54.25 -9.29 31.25
N SER A 101 54.14 -10.29 30.37
CA SER A 101 53.36 -11.53 30.55
C SER A 101 53.97 -12.40 31.65
N PRO A 102 53.20 -13.31 32.25
CA PRO A 102 53.30 -14.70 31.79
C PRO A 102 51.95 -15.46 31.70
N GLY A 103 51.97 -16.46 30.86
CA GLY A 103 50.87 -17.29 30.46
C GLY A 103 50.35 -18.25 31.54
N ASN A 104 49.14 -18.71 31.28
CA ASN A 104 48.64 -20.01 31.73
C ASN A 104 47.70 -20.60 30.68
N SER A 105 48.17 -21.71 30.16
CA SER A 105 47.47 -22.65 29.31
C SER A 105 46.35 -23.34 30.08
N VAL A 106 45.11 -23.29 29.57
CA VAL A 106 44.08 -24.26 29.95
C VAL A 106 43.41 -24.77 28.69
N SER A 107 43.51 -26.08 28.51
CA SER A 107 42.93 -26.88 27.41
C SER A 107 41.39 -26.83 27.41
N PRO A 108 40.72 -26.95 26.23
CA PRO A 108 39.29 -26.97 26.16
C PRO A 108 38.72 -28.34 26.48
N PRO A 109 37.58 -28.44 27.16
CA PRO A 109 36.84 -29.70 27.26
C PRO A 109 36.04 -29.95 25.97
N GLY A 110 36.17 -31.15 25.47
CA GLY A 110 35.44 -31.67 24.32
C GLY A 110 33.93 -31.61 24.54
N GLY A 111 33.25 -30.92 23.70
CA GLY A 111 31.81 -30.91 23.60
C GLY A 111 31.35 -31.77 22.42
N SER A 112 30.69 -32.85 22.72
CA SER A 112 30.04 -33.75 21.78
C SER A 112 29.05 -32.99 20.89
N ALA A 113 29.22 -33.13 19.58
CA ALA A 113 28.26 -32.69 18.59
C ALA A 113 26.97 -33.51 18.73
N SER A 114 25.96 -32.96 19.33
CA SER A 114 24.61 -33.47 19.22
C SER A 114 23.95 -32.86 17.99
N SER A 115 23.48 -33.72 17.10
CA SER A 115 22.63 -33.40 15.95
C SER A 115 21.46 -32.51 16.33
N PRO A 116 21.04 -31.51 15.53
CA PRO A 116 19.85 -30.75 15.78
C PRO A 116 18.61 -31.58 15.39
N GLY A 117 18.14 -32.39 16.33
CA GLY A 117 16.78 -32.89 16.33
C GLY A 117 15.85 -31.72 16.70
N GLY A 118 14.88 -31.42 15.85
CA GLY A 118 13.90 -30.35 16.06
C GLY A 118 13.25 -30.40 17.45
N SER A 119 13.69 -29.55 18.34
CA SER A 119 13.01 -29.32 19.61
C SER A 119 11.94 -28.25 19.41
N ASN A 120 10.68 -28.66 19.25
CA ASN A 120 9.51 -27.81 19.42
C ASN A 120 9.39 -27.38 20.89
N GLY A 121 9.99 -26.28 21.26
CA GLY A 121 9.86 -25.69 22.59
C GLY A 121 10.09 -24.20 22.52
N ALA A 122 9.11 -23.41 22.89
CA ALA A 122 9.28 -21.99 23.14
C ALA A 122 10.43 -21.78 24.14
N PRO A 123 11.26 -20.71 23.96
CA PRO A 123 12.31 -20.38 24.91
C PRO A 123 11.77 -20.32 26.33
N ASN A 124 12.49 -20.92 27.29
CA ASN A 124 12.11 -20.99 28.70
C ASN A 124 12.25 -19.64 29.42
N GLY A 125 11.57 -18.61 29.00
CA GLY A 125 11.60 -17.31 29.68
C GLY A 125 10.71 -16.34 28.95
N ASP A 126 9.76 -15.69 29.56
CA ASP A 126 8.93 -14.60 29.06
C ASP A 126 7.63 -14.96 28.33
N VAL A 127 7.01 -16.09 28.66
CA VAL A 127 5.62 -16.30 28.26
C VAL A 127 4.72 -15.48 29.20
N PRO A 128 3.91 -14.54 28.70
CA PRO A 128 2.99 -13.79 29.54
C PRO A 128 2.02 -14.71 30.27
N LYS A 129 1.77 -14.41 31.54
CA LYS A 129 0.88 -15.20 32.41
C LYS A 129 -0.50 -15.36 31.76
N GLY A 130 -0.98 -16.61 31.72
CA GLY A 130 -2.27 -16.98 31.16
C GLY A 130 -2.26 -17.20 29.64
N LEU A 131 -1.10 -16.99 28.96
CA LEU A 131 -0.92 -17.24 27.53
C LEU A 131 -0.12 -18.51 27.22
N GLU A 132 0.24 -19.29 28.24
CA GLU A 132 1.13 -20.46 28.14
C GLU A 132 0.65 -21.46 27.08
N LYS A 133 -0.66 -21.73 27.02
CA LYS A 133 -1.24 -22.65 26.03
C LYS A 133 -1.05 -22.22 24.59
N PHE A 134 -0.97 -20.90 24.33
CA PHE A 134 -0.78 -20.35 22.98
C PHE A 134 0.69 -20.34 22.57
N TYR A 135 1.61 -20.07 23.47
CA TYR A 135 3.04 -20.07 23.21
C TYR A 135 3.67 -21.47 23.18
N ARG A 136 3.02 -22.47 23.79
CA ARG A 136 3.53 -23.86 23.87
C ARG A 136 2.79 -24.84 22.97
N GLN A 137 1.85 -24.37 22.13
CA GLN A 137 1.19 -25.25 21.20
C GLN A 137 2.17 -25.77 20.14
N LYS A 138 1.98 -27.01 19.69
CA LYS A 138 2.78 -27.59 18.62
C LYS A 138 2.33 -27.00 17.28
N VAL A 139 3.27 -26.44 16.50
CA VAL A 139 3.02 -26.02 15.11
C VAL A 139 3.19 -27.21 14.20
N SER A 140 2.12 -27.58 13.51
CA SER A 140 2.14 -28.69 12.52
C SER A 140 2.29 -28.09 11.12
N TRP A 141 3.53 -28.01 10.67
CA TRP A 141 3.85 -27.57 9.33
C TRP A 141 3.55 -28.68 8.32
N ALA A 142 2.89 -28.35 7.22
CA ALA A 142 2.63 -29.21 6.07
C ALA A 142 2.94 -28.45 4.77
N PRO A 143 3.26 -29.11 3.66
CA PRO A 143 3.36 -28.44 2.37
C PRO A 143 2.09 -27.62 2.09
N CYS A 144 2.27 -26.37 1.61
CA CYS A 144 1.14 -25.57 1.19
C CYS A 144 0.49 -26.18 -0.06
N LYS A 145 -0.81 -26.00 -0.20
CA LYS A 145 -1.59 -26.61 -1.29
C LYS A 145 -1.15 -26.11 -2.67
N ASP A 146 -0.83 -24.82 -2.77
CA ASP A 146 -0.58 -24.13 -4.03
C ASP A 146 0.92 -24.08 -4.40
N ASP A 147 1.83 -24.15 -3.40
CA ASP A 147 3.28 -24.30 -3.59
C ASP A 147 3.87 -25.25 -2.54
N ALA A 148 4.16 -26.49 -2.95
CA ALA A 148 4.77 -27.50 -2.07
C ALA A 148 6.17 -27.14 -1.56
N LYS A 149 6.83 -26.09 -2.10
CA LYS A 149 8.10 -25.56 -1.58
C LYS A 149 7.89 -24.67 -0.35
N MET A 150 6.67 -24.28 -0.09
CA MET A 150 6.27 -23.57 1.12
C MET A 150 5.66 -24.53 2.13
N GLN A 151 5.71 -24.14 3.38
CA GLN A 151 5.10 -24.85 4.50
C GLN A 151 4.01 -23.98 5.10
N CYS A 152 2.82 -24.54 5.25
CA CYS A 152 1.67 -23.89 5.85
C CYS A 152 1.33 -24.49 7.22
N ALA A 153 0.84 -23.65 8.14
CA ALA A 153 0.38 -24.07 9.44
C ALA A 153 -0.74 -23.17 9.96
N ASN A 154 -1.56 -23.71 10.84
CA ASN A 154 -2.58 -22.99 11.58
C ASN A 154 -2.28 -23.05 13.07
N VAL A 155 -2.35 -21.92 13.75
CA VAL A 155 -2.14 -21.81 15.19
C VAL A 155 -3.32 -21.13 15.86
N LYS A 156 -3.46 -21.31 17.18
CA LYS A 156 -4.51 -20.67 17.97
C LYS A 156 -3.93 -19.47 18.73
N VAL A 157 -4.72 -18.39 18.77
CA VAL A 157 -4.48 -17.22 19.58
C VAL A 157 -5.75 -16.84 20.34
N PRO A 158 -5.69 -16.10 21.48
CA PRO A 158 -6.92 -15.68 22.14
C PRO A 158 -7.68 -14.68 21.26
N LEU A 159 -9.00 -14.77 21.25
CA LEU A 159 -9.84 -13.73 20.66
C LEU A 159 -9.58 -12.39 21.38
N ASP A 160 -9.68 -12.40 22.69
CA ASP A 160 -9.44 -11.25 23.58
C ASP A 160 -8.21 -11.51 24.46
N TYR A 161 -7.13 -10.78 24.27
CA TYR A 161 -5.91 -10.88 25.09
C TYR A 161 -6.12 -10.47 26.55
N LYS A 162 -7.19 -9.74 26.88
CA LYS A 162 -7.59 -9.43 28.25
C LYS A 162 -8.31 -10.60 28.92
N LYS A 163 -8.79 -11.58 28.14
CA LYS A 163 -9.49 -12.78 28.60
C LYS A 163 -8.91 -14.04 27.93
N PRO A 164 -7.62 -14.38 28.16
CA PRO A 164 -6.94 -15.46 27.44
C PRO A 164 -7.53 -16.86 27.71
N GLY A 165 -8.29 -17.02 28.81
CA GLY A 165 -9.07 -18.22 29.08
C GLY A 165 -10.34 -18.39 28.26
N GLY A 166 -10.78 -17.35 27.55
CA GLY A 166 -11.99 -17.33 26.73
C GLY A 166 -11.85 -17.98 25.37
N LYS A 167 -12.60 -17.46 24.39
CA LYS A 167 -12.58 -17.94 23.01
C LYS A 167 -11.20 -17.78 22.37
N ALA A 168 -10.84 -18.73 21.51
CA ALA A 168 -9.64 -18.67 20.69
C ALA A 168 -10.02 -18.63 19.21
N ILE A 169 -9.20 -17.95 18.42
CA ILE A 169 -9.30 -17.89 16.95
C ILE A 169 -8.10 -18.57 16.30
N THR A 170 -8.18 -18.80 15.01
CA THR A 170 -7.10 -19.37 14.22
C THR A 170 -6.36 -18.27 13.48
N VAL A 171 -5.02 -18.32 13.52
CA VAL A 171 -4.12 -17.55 12.66
C VAL A 171 -3.41 -18.52 11.73
N ALA A 172 -3.51 -18.27 10.43
CA ALA A 172 -2.84 -19.03 9.39
C ALA A 172 -1.48 -18.40 9.09
N MET A 173 -0.48 -19.26 8.87
CA MET A 173 0.90 -18.86 8.55
C MET A 173 1.41 -19.68 7.37
N ALA A 174 2.31 -19.08 6.60
CA ALA A 174 3.13 -19.79 5.62
C ALA A 174 4.60 -19.45 5.82
N LYS A 175 5.47 -20.38 5.44
CA LYS A 175 6.91 -20.24 5.53
C LYS A 175 7.55 -20.69 4.24
N LEU A 176 8.41 -19.85 3.67
CA LEU A 176 9.37 -20.22 2.64
C LEU A 176 10.72 -20.51 3.34
N PRO A 177 11.16 -21.78 3.41
CA PRO A 177 12.42 -22.12 4.06
C PRO A 177 13.63 -21.46 3.40
N ALA A 178 14.61 -21.08 4.22
CA ALA A 178 15.89 -20.56 3.76
C ALA A 178 16.58 -21.53 2.80
N LYS A 179 17.11 -21.04 1.69
CA LYS A 179 17.75 -21.89 0.68
C LYS A 179 19.00 -22.60 1.20
N SER A 180 19.71 -22.01 2.16
CA SER A 180 20.87 -22.63 2.80
C SER A 180 20.52 -23.84 3.67
N GLY A 181 19.25 -24.01 4.06
CA GLY A 181 18.82 -24.98 5.07
C GLY A 181 19.32 -24.71 6.48
N LYS A 182 20.00 -23.56 6.71
CA LYS A 182 20.55 -23.11 7.99
C LYS A 182 20.16 -21.64 8.20
N PRO A 183 18.90 -21.35 8.55
CA PRO A 183 18.45 -19.98 8.74
C PRO A 183 19.13 -19.33 9.96
N ILE A 184 19.37 -18.03 9.89
CA ILE A 184 19.80 -17.20 11.02
C ILE A 184 18.62 -16.71 11.87
N GLY A 185 17.41 -17.06 11.48
CA GLY A 185 16.12 -16.72 12.10
C GLY A 185 15.02 -16.67 11.08
N SER A 186 13.82 -16.32 11.52
CA SER A 186 12.68 -16.04 10.64
C SER A 186 12.61 -14.55 10.32
N LEU A 187 12.30 -14.22 9.06
CA LEU A 187 11.93 -12.88 8.63
C LEU A 187 10.40 -12.84 8.44
N PHE A 188 9.70 -12.25 9.39
CA PHE A 188 8.27 -12.04 9.27
C PHE A 188 7.97 -10.92 8.28
N VAL A 189 6.98 -11.13 7.42
CA VAL A 189 6.61 -10.17 6.37
C VAL A 189 5.13 -9.82 6.41
N ASN A 190 4.81 -8.54 6.13
CA ASN A 190 3.43 -8.09 6.00
C ASN A 190 3.31 -7.05 4.86
N PRO A 191 2.44 -7.29 3.86
CA PRO A 191 2.30 -6.42 2.69
C PRO A 191 1.54 -5.11 2.97
N GLY A 192 0.80 -5.03 4.06
CA GLY A 192 0.01 -3.85 4.40
C GLY A 192 -1.48 -3.99 4.11
N GLY A 193 -2.06 -2.98 3.51
CA GLY A 193 -3.48 -2.77 3.29
C GLY A 193 -4.05 -1.71 4.24
N PRO A 194 -4.62 -2.02 5.45
CA PRO A 194 -4.77 -3.33 6.10
C PRO A 194 -5.67 -4.31 5.32
N GLY A 195 -5.59 -5.59 5.68
CA GLY A 195 -6.45 -6.61 5.07
C GLY A 195 -5.78 -7.46 3.99
N SER A 196 -4.55 -7.15 3.57
CA SER A 196 -3.81 -7.98 2.62
C SER A 196 -3.20 -9.21 3.29
N SER A 197 -3.16 -10.32 2.56
CA SER A 197 -2.65 -11.60 3.05
C SER A 197 -1.12 -11.62 3.17
N GLY A 198 -0.61 -11.91 4.37
CA GLY A 198 0.82 -12.15 4.57
C GLY A 198 1.29 -13.46 3.98
N ILE A 199 0.41 -14.44 3.83
CA ILE A 199 0.70 -15.71 3.15
C ILE A 199 0.95 -15.45 1.67
N ALA A 200 0.11 -14.64 1.01
CA ALA A 200 0.32 -14.24 -0.38
C ALA A 200 1.65 -13.49 -0.58
N MET A 201 2.10 -12.72 0.43
CA MET A 201 3.42 -12.08 0.38
C MET A 201 4.57 -13.10 0.36
N VAL A 202 4.42 -14.26 1.02
CA VAL A 202 5.44 -15.33 0.97
C VAL A 202 5.50 -15.98 -0.40
N ASP A 203 4.39 -16.12 -1.11
CA ASP A 203 4.35 -16.64 -2.49
C ASP A 203 5.24 -15.82 -3.43
N VAL A 204 5.28 -14.50 -3.24
CA VAL A 204 6.08 -13.58 -4.05
C VAL A 204 7.42 -13.23 -3.41
N ALA A 205 7.76 -13.79 -2.26
CA ALA A 205 8.99 -13.46 -1.53
C ALA A 205 10.25 -13.67 -2.38
N ARG A 206 10.26 -14.68 -3.26
CA ARG A 206 11.39 -14.97 -4.17
C ARG A 206 11.70 -13.82 -5.14
N GLN A 207 10.73 -12.95 -5.42
CA GLN A 207 10.88 -11.78 -6.27
C GLN A 207 11.04 -10.48 -5.45
N SER A 208 10.54 -10.50 -4.21
CA SER A 208 10.45 -9.33 -3.33
C SER A 208 11.68 -9.15 -2.44
N PHE A 209 12.54 -10.17 -2.28
CA PHE A 209 13.71 -10.09 -1.39
C PHE A 209 15.00 -10.44 -2.13
N GLY A 210 16.13 -9.89 -1.63
CA GLY A 210 17.45 -10.18 -2.11
C GLY A 210 17.81 -11.67 -1.95
N LYS A 211 18.65 -12.19 -2.86
CA LYS A 211 19.08 -13.59 -2.85
C LYS A 211 19.69 -13.99 -1.51
N ASP A 212 20.56 -13.12 -0.96
CA ASP A 212 21.28 -13.42 0.28
C ASP A 212 20.34 -13.42 1.50
N VAL A 213 19.30 -12.58 1.50
CA VAL A 213 18.22 -12.62 2.50
C VAL A 213 17.47 -13.95 2.42
N LEU A 214 17.08 -14.39 1.22
CA LEU A 214 16.40 -15.66 0.99
C LEU A 214 17.27 -16.89 1.29
N ASP A 215 18.58 -16.77 1.20
CA ASP A 215 19.51 -17.84 1.57
C ASP A 215 19.63 -17.99 3.09
N LYS A 216 19.43 -16.93 3.86
CA LYS A 216 19.70 -16.87 5.30
C LYS A 216 18.46 -16.83 6.19
N TYR A 217 17.30 -16.49 5.68
CA TYR A 217 16.07 -16.42 6.47
C TYR A 217 15.02 -17.43 6.02
N ASP A 218 14.34 -18.03 6.99
CA ASP A 218 12.99 -18.53 6.75
C ASP A 218 12.07 -17.32 6.59
N VAL A 219 11.50 -17.09 5.40
CA VAL A 219 10.54 -16.00 5.23
C VAL A 219 9.17 -16.47 5.69
N VAL A 220 8.62 -15.81 6.71
CA VAL A 220 7.35 -16.19 7.34
C VAL A 220 6.31 -15.10 7.11
N GLY A 221 5.20 -15.45 6.47
CA GLY A 221 4.01 -14.62 6.38
C GLY A 221 2.87 -15.22 7.19
N PHE A 222 1.99 -14.37 7.64
CA PHE A 222 0.75 -14.80 8.29
C PHE A 222 -0.39 -13.90 7.84
N ASP A 223 -1.58 -14.45 7.80
CA ASP A 223 -2.78 -13.66 7.63
C ASP A 223 -3.16 -13.11 9.01
N PRO A 224 -3.17 -11.78 9.21
CA PRO A 224 -3.59 -11.22 10.47
C PRO A 224 -5.02 -11.68 10.85
N ARG A 225 -5.37 -11.63 12.11
CA ARG A 225 -6.74 -11.89 12.56
C ARG A 225 -7.74 -11.05 11.73
N GLY A 226 -8.79 -11.68 11.27
CA GLY A 226 -9.77 -11.06 10.39
C GLY A 226 -9.44 -11.17 8.89
N VAL A 227 -8.26 -11.67 8.50
CA VAL A 227 -7.76 -11.68 7.12
C VAL A 227 -7.63 -13.10 6.56
N GLY A 228 -8.01 -13.28 5.31
CA GLY A 228 -7.66 -14.42 4.47
C GLY A 228 -7.96 -15.78 5.07
N SER A 229 -6.94 -16.63 5.20
CA SER A 229 -7.04 -17.99 5.72
C SER A 229 -7.06 -18.05 7.26
N SER A 230 -6.82 -16.95 7.96
CA SER A 230 -7.09 -16.83 9.40
C SER A 230 -8.60 -16.82 9.67
N THR A 231 -9.03 -16.78 10.94
CA THR A 231 -10.46 -16.56 11.22
C THR A 231 -10.87 -15.24 10.57
N PRO A 232 -11.58 -15.24 9.42
CA PRO A 232 -11.75 -14.05 8.61
C PRO A 232 -12.92 -13.19 9.09
N VAL A 233 -12.87 -11.89 8.77
CA VAL A 233 -14.05 -11.04 8.74
C VAL A 233 -14.86 -11.40 7.50
N ASP A 234 -16.16 -11.58 7.66
CA ASP A 234 -17.12 -11.82 6.60
C ASP A 234 -18.30 -10.85 6.79
N CYS A 235 -18.63 -10.09 5.77
CA CYS A 235 -19.68 -9.06 5.82
C CYS A 235 -20.76 -9.29 4.76
N VAL A 236 -20.36 -9.35 3.50
CA VAL A 236 -21.26 -9.48 2.33
C VAL A 236 -20.80 -10.64 1.45
N ASP A 237 -21.64 -11.09 0.53
CA ASP A 237 -21.17 -12.05 -0.48
C ASP A 237 -20.48 -11.34 -1.65
N ASP A 238 -19.75 -12.10 -2.48
CA ASP A 238 -18.96 -11.57 -3.59
C ASP A 238 -19.81 -10.76 -4.57
N ARG A 239 -21.04 -11.21 -4.83
CA ARG A 239 -21.96 -10.51 -5.75
C ARG A 239 -22.37 -9.16 -5.20
N GLU A 240 -22.64 -9.08 -3.91
CA GLU A 240 -22.99 -7.83 -3.25
C GLU A 240 -21.78 -6.92 -3.15
N LEU A 241 -20.61 -7.46 -2.83
CA LEU A 241 -19.36 -6.70 -2.80
C LEU A 241 -19.06 -6.10 -4.19
N ALA A 242 -19.25 -6.87 -5.26
CA ALA A 242 -19.08 -6.39 -6.63
C ALA A 242 -19.99 -5.20 -6.94
N LYS A 243 -21.29 -5.29 -6.60
CA LYS A 243 -22.23 -4.18 -6.78
C LYS A 243 -21.84 -2.94 -5.99
N ILE A 244 -21.35 -3.13 -4.76
CA ILE A 244 -20.88 -2.05 -3.90
C ILE A 244 -19.69 -1.34 -4.55
N LEU A 245 -18.67 -2.09 -5.00
CA LEU A 245 -17.44 -1.54 -5.56
C LEU A 245 -17.62 -0.96 -6.96
N ASP A 246 -18.53 -1.52 -7.76
CA ASP A 246 -18.88 -0.99 -9.08
C ASP A 246 -19.89 0.20 -9.01
N SER A 247 -20.40 0.56 -7.81
CA SER A 247 -21.36 1.66 -7.67
C SER A 247 -20.70 3.03 -7.79
N ASP A 248 -21.36 3.95 -8.52
CA ASP A 248 -20.98 5.37 -8.59
C ASP A 248 -22.07 6.23 -7.96
N ILE A 249 -21.98 6.42 -6.64
CA ILE A 249 -22.94 7.18 -5.85
C ILE A 249 -22.49 8.64 -5.78
N ASP A 250 -23.34 9.58 -6.23
CA ASP A 250 -23.05 11.01 -6.11
C ASP A 250 -23.42 11.55 -4.73
N THR A 251 -22.46 11.54 -3.83
CA THR A 251 -22.64 12.04 -2.45
C THR A 251 -22.73 13.56 -2.33
N SER A 252 -22.55 14.30 -3.43
CA SER A 252 -22.84 15.75 -3.45
C SER A 252 -24.35 16.04 -3.29
N THR A 253 -25.19 15.07 -3.66
CA THR A 253 -26.65 15.13 -3.52
C THR A 253 -27.12 14.53 -2.20
N GLU A 254 -28.28 14.98 -1.69
CA GLU A 254 -28.90 14.39 -0.50
C GLU A 254 -29.30 12.92 -0.73
N ALA A 255 -29.85 12.62 -1.91
CA ALA A 255 -30.20 11.25 -2.29
C ALA A 255 -28.98 10.33 -2.29
N GLY A 256 -27.84 10.78 -2.86
CA GLY A 256 -26.60 10.02 -2.87
C GLY A 256 -26.02 9.80 -1.47
N ARG A 257 -26.01 10.81 -0.60
CA ARG A 257 -25.61 10.64 0.81
C ARG A 257 -26.49 9.63 1.54
N LYS A 258 -27.82 9.67 1.32
CA LYS A 258 -28.73 8.68 1.87
C LYS A 258 -28.45 7.27 1.35
N ALA A 259 -28.18 7.13 0.04
CA ALA A 259 -27.83 5.85 -0.58
C ALA A 259 -26.51 5.30 -0.02
N ARG A 260 -25.46 6.13 0.12
CA ARG A 260 -24.17 5.73 0.73
C ARG A 260 -24.34 5.26 2.17
N LYS A 261 -25.10 5.97 2.99
CA LYS A 261 -25.41 5.56 4.37
C LYS A 261 -26.20 4.25 4.41
N ALA A 262 -27.13 4.03 3.48
CA ALA A 262 -27.88 2.76 3.39
C ALA A 262 -26.95 1.58 3.04
N GLN A 263 -26.05 1.78 2.08
CA GLN A 263 -25.02 0.79 1.71
C GLN A 263 -24.11 0.45 2.91
N ALA A 264 -23.65 1.46 3.64
CA ALA A 264 -22.82 1.26 4.83
C ALA A 264 -23.55 0.48 5.93
N ARG A 265 -24.85 0.77 6.17
CA ARG A 265 -25.68 0.00 7.12
C ARG A 265 -25.83 -1.46 6.71
N GLN A 266 -26.01 -1.72 5.43
CA GLN A 266 -26.10 -3.08 4.91
C GLN A 266 -24.82 -3.86 5.17
N ILE A 267 -23.64 -3.28 4.86
CA ILE A 267 -22.33 -3.88 5.14
C ILE A 267 -22.17 -4.11 6.65
N ALA A 268 -22.36 -3.08 7.48
CA ALA A 268 -22.21 -3.17 8.93
C ALA A 268 -23.13 -4.22 9.56
N LYS A 269 -24.38 -4.34 9.05
CA LYS A 269 -25.31 -5.39 9.46
C LYS A 269 -24.76 -6.77 9.15
N GLY A 270 -24.30 -7.01 7.91
CA GLY A 270 -23.71 -8.29 7.52
C GLY A 270 -22.45 -8.62 8.33
N CYS A 271 -21.56 -7.65 8.55
CA CYS A 271 -20.39 -7.83 9.41
C CYS A 271 -20.78 -8.28 10.82
N LYS A 272 -21.78 -7.64 11.44
CA LYS A 272 -22.27 -8.02 12.79
C LYS A 272 -22.84 -9.43 12.81
N GLU A 273 -23.64 -9.81 11.81
CA GLU A 273 -24.30 -11.11 11.73
C GLU A 273 -23.33 -12.26 11.50
N LYS A 274 -22.33 -12.05 10.63
CA LYS A 274 -21.40 -13.10 10.22
C LYS A 274 -20.11 -13.15 11.06
N SER A 275 -19.57 -12.01 11.47
CA SER A 275 -18.30 -11.91 12.19
C SER A 275 -18.43 -11.63 13.69
N GLY A 276 -19.55 -11.06 14.13
CA GLY A 276 -19.91 -10.93 15.54
C GLY A 276 -18.82 -10.30 16.42
N GLU A 277 -18.42 -11.04 17.48
CA GLU A 277 -17.41 -10.58 18.45
C GLU A 277 -16.03 -10.31 17.84
N LEU A 278 -15.69 -10.98 16.73
CA LEU A 278 -14.38 -10.83 16.08
C LEU A 278 -14.08 -9.37 15.74
N LEU A 279 -15.10 -8.61 15.30
CA LEU A 279 -14.97 -7.22 14.87
C LEU A 279 -14.35 -6.30 15.91
N ALA A 280 -14.59 -6.56 17.21
CA ALA A 280 -14.03 -5.78 18.30
C ALA A 280 -12.54 -6.09 18.57
N HIS A 281 -11.98 -7.10 17.90
CA HIS A 281 -10.67 -7.66 18.22
C HIS A 281 -9.76 -7.80 17.00
N VAL A 282 -10.09 -7.21 15.83
CA VAL A 282 -9.30 -7.30 14.60
C VAL A 282 -8.27 -6.17 14.43
N GLY A 283 -8.22 -5.20 15.34
CA GLY A 283 -7.32 -4.05 15.25
C GLY A 283 -5.83 -4.41 15.32
N THR A 284 -5.01 -3.42 15.10
CA THR A 284 -3.54 -3.54 15.00
C THR A 284 -2.90 -4.04 16.31
N GLU A 285 -3.36 -3.60 17.48
CA GLU A 285 -2.79 -4.04 18.77
C GLU A 285 -2.93 -5.55 18.99
N PRO A 286 -4.14 -6.16 18.90
CA PRO A 286 -4.26 -7.61 19.02
C PRO A 286 -3.47 -8.38 17.96
N ALA A 287 -3.38 -7.88 16.70
CA ALA A 287 -2.58 -8.49 15.65
C ALA A 287 -1.07 -8.45 15.95
N ALA A 288 -0.57 -7.36 16.54
CA ALA A 288 0.81 -7.26 17.00
C ALA A 288 1.11 -8.24 18.15
N ARG A 289 0.15 -8.50 19.03
CA ARG A 289 0.28 -9.54 20.07
C ARG A 289 0.28 -10.95 19.49
N ASP A 290 -0.48 -11.19 18.41
CA ASP A 290 -0.39 -12.45 17.67
C ASP A 290 1.03 -12.66 17.12
N MET A 291 1.65 -11.60 16.57
CA MET A 291 3.03 -11.70 16.06
C MET A 291 4.01 -12.19 17.15
N ASP A 292 3.86 -11.77 18.41
CA ASP A 292 4.73 -12.25 19.48
C ASP A 292 4.48 -13.73 19.81
N VAL A 293 3.23 -14.19 19.75
CA VAL A 293 2.91 -15.62 19.85
C VAL A 293 3.57 -16.39 18.69
N LEU A 294 3.40 -15.91 17.45
CA LEU A 294 3.98 -16.55 16.25
C LEU A 294 5.51 -16.60 16.32
N ARG A 295 6.16 -15.49 16.73
CA ARG A 295 7.62 -15.44 16.96
C ARG A 295 8.07 -16.53 17.94
N GLY A 296 7.37 -16.65 19.07
CA GLY A 296 7.68 -17.70 20.06
C GLY A 296 7.49 -19.10 19.50
N LEU A 297 6.47 -19.32 18.67
CA LEU A 297 6.15 -20.63 18.07
C LEU A 297 7.13 -21.06 16.99
N VAL A 298 7.76 -20.14 16.27
CA VAL A 298 8.85 -20.47 15.34
C VAL A 298 10.21 -20.61 16.04
N GLY A 299 10.28 -20.29 17.34
CA GLY A 299 11.49 -20.46 18.16
C GLY A 299 12.45 -19.26 18.18
N ASP A 300 12.04 -18.11 17.65
CA ASP A 300 12.88 -16.92 17.58
C ASP A 300 12.84 -16.14 18.90
N GLU A 301 14.00 -15.74 19.44
CA GLU A 301 14.10 -14.87 20.62
C GLU A 301 13.60 -13.45 20.32
N LYS A 302 13.92 -12.94 19.13
CA LYS A 302 13.57 -11.60 18.66
C LYS A 302 12.86 -11.68 17.32
N LEU A 303 11.93 -10.77 17.07
CA LEU A 303 11.23 -10.65 15.80
C LEU A 303 12.08 -9.90 14.78
N ASN A 304 12.50 -10.59 13.70
CA ASN A 304 12.94 -9.89 12.50
C ASN A 304 11.72 -9.67 11.62
N TYR A 305 11.54 -8.46 11.13
CA TYR A 305 10.28 -8.06 10.50
C TYR A 305 10.50 -7.11 9.33
N PHE A 306 9.75 -7.31 8.27
CA PHE A 306 9.65 -6.40 7.15
C PHE A 306 8.19 -6.03 6.91
N GLY A 307 7.82 -4.81 7.22
CA GLY A 307 6.48 -4.28 7.00
C GLY A 307 6.43 -3.26 5.88
N PHE A 308 5.48 -3.45 4.98
CA PHE A 308 5.20 -2.53 3.90
C PHE A 308 3.90 -1.76 4.18
N SER A 309 3.88 -0.44 3.91
CA SER A 309 2.65 0.36 4.02
C SER A 309 2.00 0.25 5.42
N TYR A 310 0.73 -0.17 5.53
CA TYR A 310 0.10 -0.47 6.83
C TYR A 310 0.92 -1.46 7.68
N GLY A 311 1.66 -2.39 7.06
CA GLY A 311 2.57 -3.28 7.79
C GLY A 311 3.59 -2.53 8.65
N THR A 312 3.88 -1.27 8.35
CA THR A 312 4.72 -0.39 9.17
C THR A 312 4.03 0.03 10.47
N SER A 313 2.70 0.25 10.46
CA SER A 313 1.92 0.46 11.67
C SER A 313 1.88 -0.80 12.53
N LEU A 314 1.71 -1.96 11.92
CA LEU A 314 1.73 -3.25 12.63
C LEU A 314 3.10 -3.52 13.28
N GLY A 315 4.20 -3.27 12.54
CA GLY A 315 5.57 -3.38 13.07
C GLY A 315 5.87 -2.36 14.16
N GLY A 316 5.43 -1.11 13.98
CA GLY A 316 5.56 -0.04 14.98
C GLY A 316 4.80 -0.35 16.27
N MET A 317 3.57 -0.87 16.18
CA MET A 317 2.78 -1.33 17.33
C MET A 317 3.48 -2.50 18.04
N TYR A 318 4.00 -3.47 17.28
CA TYR A 318 4.80 -4.56 17.88
C TYR A 318 6.01 -4.04 18.64
N ALA A 319 6.76 -3.13 18.02
CA ALA A 319 7.95 -2.56 18.64
C ALA A 319 7.65 -1.76 19.91
N ASP A 320 6.50 -1.08 19.96
CA ASP A 320 6.06 -0.35 21.13
C ASP A 320 5.60 -1.28 22.28
N LEU A 321 4.90 -2.37 21.94
CA LEU A 321 4.44 -3.37 22.91
C LEU A 321 5.58 -4.26 23.43
N PHE A 322 6.55 -4.60 22.58
CA PHE A 322 7.60 -5.58 22.84
C PHE A 322 8.99 -5.07 22.47
N PRO A 323 9.43 -3.89 22.96
CA PRO A 323 10.67 -3.25 22.45
C PRO A 323 11.91 -4.12 22.64
N LYS A 324 12.01 -4.89 23.73
CA LYS A 324 13.15 -5.80 23.98
C LYS A 324 13.16 -7.01 23.05
N LYS A 325 12.04 -7.32 22.39
CA LYS A 325 11.90 -8.46 21.46
C LYS A 325 12.02 -8.03 19.98
N VAL A 326 12.33 -6.78 19.72
CA VAL A 326 12.66 -6.30 18.37
C VAL A 326 14.03 -6.83 17.97
N GLY A 327 14.09 -7.52 16.82
CA GLY A 327 15.30 -7.94 16.12
C GLY A 327 15.67 -6.93 15.03
N ARG A 328 15.78 -7.38 13.79
CA ARG A 328 16.02 -6.55 12.63
C ARG A 328 14.69 -6.17 12.01
N MET A 329 14.33 -4.90 12.09
CA MET A 329 13.02 -4.41 11.69
C MET A 329 13.14 -3.33 10.62
N VAL A 330 12.46 -3.54 9.49
CA VAL A 330 12.38 -2.61 8.35
C VAL A 330 10.92 -2.22 8.14
N LEU A 331 10.67 -0.92 8.02
CA LEU A 331 9.35 -0.31 7.85
C LEU A 331 9.37 0.56 6.59
N ASP A 332 8.97 -0.01 5.45
CA ASP A 332 8.99 0.64 4.13
C ASP A 332 7.63 1.22 3.75
N GLY A 333 7.61 2.50 3.32
CA GLY A 333 6.38 3.23 3.07
C GLY A 333 5.63 3.48 4.39
N ALA A 334 6.28 4.16 5.31
CA ALA A 334 5.82 4.29 6.69
C ALA A 334 4.49 5.06 6.80
N ALA A 335 3.51 4.46 7.46
CA ALA A 335 2.25 5.11 7.83
C ALA A 335 2.43 6.09 9.00
N ASN A 336 1.48 7.02 9.17
CA ASN A 336 1.48 7.96 10.29
C ASN A 336 0.40 7.60 11.32
N PRO A 337 0.71 6.82 12.35
CA PRO A 337 -0.28 6.36 13.33
C PRO A 337 -0.77 7.47 14.27
N GLN A 338 -0.18 8.66 14.23
CA GLN A 338 -0.62 9.82 15.03
C GLN A 338 -1.85 10.51 14.43
N GLN A 339 -2.08 10.34 13.13
CA GLN A 339 -3.27 10.90 12.49
C GLN A 339 -4.46 9.97 12.65
N SER A 340 -5.63 10.55 12.89
CA SER A 340 -6.89 9.83 12.74
C SER A 340 -7.15 9.51 11.26
N PHE A 341 -8.10 8.62 11.00
CA PHE A 341 -8.36 8.11 9.66
C PHE A 341 -8.63 9.22 8.64
N LEU A 342 -9.52 10.16 8.95
CA LEU A 342 -9.92 11.22 8.01
C LEU A 342 -8.79 12.19 7.61
N PRO A 343 -7.97 12.75 8.53
CA PRO A 343 -6.77 13.49 8.15
C PRO A 343 -5.76 12.66 7.35
N SER A 344 -5.64 11.36 7.63
CA SER A 344 -4.77 10.45 6.87
C SER A 344 -5.27 10.29 5.43
N THR A 345 -6.55 9.99 5.23
CA THR A 345 -7.20 9.91 3.91
C THR A 345 -7.02 11.21 3.12
N TYR A 346 -7.26 12.36 3.76
CA TYR A 346 -7.04 13.66 3.13
C TYR A 346 -5.59 13.85 2.65
N THR A 347 -4.60 13.55 3.52
CA THR A 347 -3.19 13.69 3.19
C THR A 347 -2.77 12.74 2.07
N GLN A 348 -3.32 11.53 2.07
CA GLN A 348 -3.11 10.53 1.03
C GLN A 348 -3.70 10.98 -0.32
N MET A 349 -4.92 11.53 -0.34
CA MET A 349 -5.50 12.06 -1.58
C MET A 349 -4.68 13.21 -2.17
N LEU A 350 -4.09 14.07 -1.35
CA LEU A 350 -3.12 15.08 -1.82
C LEU A 350 -1.82 14.45 -2.34
N GLY A 351 -1.41 13.31 -1.78
CA GLY A 351 -0.29 12.53 -2.28
C GLY A 351 -0.58 12.01 -3.69
N PHE A 352 -1.75 11.44 -3.92
CA PHE A 352 -2.18 10.99 -5.25
C PHE A 352 -2.29 12.14 -6.26
N GLU A 353 -2.82 13.31 -5.85
CA GLU A 353 -2.85 14.49 -6.71
C GLU A 353 -1.45 14.92 -7.17
N LYS A 354 -0.49 14.99 -6.24
CA LYS A 354 0.91 15.33 -6.55
C LYS A 354 1.57 14.29 -7.45
N THR A 355 1.27 13.02 -7.24
CA THR A 355 1.81 11.96 -8.10
C THR A 355 1.20 12.03 -9.51
N PHE A 356 -0.07 12.40 -9.65
CA PHE A 356 -0.67 12.68 -10.95
C PHE A 356 -0.01 13.88 -11.63
N GLU A 357 0.33 14.95 -10.90
CA GLU A 357 1.08 16.09 -11.43
C GLU A 357 2.43 15.64 -12.03
N ARG A 358 3.17 14.79 -11.32
CA ARG A 358 4.44 14.23 -11.79
C ARG A 358 4.28 13.31 -13.01
N TYR A 359 3.22 12.51 -13.03
CA TYR A 359 2.84 11.75 -14.22
C TYR A 359 2.58 12.70 -15.40
N ALA A 360 1.77 13.74 -15.21
CA ALA A 360 1.44 14.71 -16.24
C ALA A 360 2.68 15.46 -16.76
N GLU A 361 3.62 15.85 -15.89
CA GLU A 361 4.92 16.42 -16.27
C GLU A 361 5.68 15.49 -17.23
N ARG A 362 5.79 14.19 -16.90
CA ARG A 362 6.46 13.21 -17.76
C ARG A 362 5.71 13.01 -19.09
N CYS A 363 4.38 12.91 -19.04
CA CYS A 363 3.52 12.76 -20.21
C CYS A 363 3.71 13.95 -21.19
N VAL A 364 3.63 15.18 -20.68
CA VAL A 364 3.81 16.40 -21.48
C VAL A 364 5.23 16.49 -22.05
N LYS A 365 6.24 16.18 -21.24
CA LYS A 365 7.65 16.18 -21.69
C LYS A 365 7.91 15.17 -22.80
N ALA A 366 7.20 14.05 -22.84
CA ALA A 366 7.29 13.05 -23.90
C ALA A 366 6.72 13.53 -25.24
N GLY A 367 5.97 14.64 -25.27
CA GLY A 367 5.49 15.30 -26.49
C GLY A 367 4.22 14.71 -27.11
N ASN A 368 3.69 13.60 -26.59
CA ASN A 368 2.51 12.90 -27.10
C ASN A 368 1.42 12.69 -26.06
N CYS A 369 1.28 13.62 -25.12
CA CYS A 369 0.31 13.52 -24.04
C CYS A 369 -1.11 13.77 -24.52
N SER A 370 -1.95 12.74 -24.61
CA SER A 370 -3.37 12.82 -25.00
C SER A 370 -4.22 13.69 -24.06
N LEU A 371 -3.72 13.90 -22.81
CA LEU A 371 -4.38 14.75 -21.83
C LEU A 371 -4.13 16.25 -22.02
N GLY A 372 -3.17 16.65 -22.87
CA GLY A 372 -2.90 18.05 -23.19
C GLY A 372 -1.43 18.43 -23.12
N SER A 373 -1.14 19.72 -23.38
CA SER A 373 0.23 20.26 -23.56
C SER A 373 0.82 20.88 -22.28
N SER A 374 0.12 20.80 -21.15
CA SER A 374 0.59 21.28 -19.84
C SER A 374 0.01 20.44 -18.71
N VAL A 375 0.64 20.48 -17.55
CA VAL A 375 0.16 19.78 -16.32
C VAL A 375 -1.28 20.20 -15.98
N ASP A 376 -1.56 21.50 -16.02
CA ASP A 376 -2.91 22.01 -15.74
C ASP A 376 -3.94 21.55 -16.78
N ALA A 377 -3.56 21.50 -18.05
CA ALA A 377 -4.43 20.96 -19.11
C ALA A 377 -4.70 19.48 -18.88
N ALA A 378 -3.68 18.69 -18.53
CA ALA A 378 -3.80 17.27 -18.24
C ALA A 378 -4.70 17.01 -17.03
N LYS A 379 -4.54 17.75 -15.94
CA LYS A 379 -5.41 17.67 -14.75
C LYS A 379 -6.86 18.00 -15.08
N LYS A 380 -7.10 19.10 -15.80
CA LYS A 380 -8.45 19.51 -16.24
C LYS A 380 -9.10 18.48 -17.18
N LYS A 381 -8.31 17.92 -18.11
CA LYS A 381 -8.82 16.90 -19.03
C LYS A 381 -9.16 15.60 -18.31
N MET A 382 -8.29 15.12 -17.41
CA MET A 382 -8.60 13.93 -16.60
C MET A 382 -9.82 14.16 -15.71
N ARG A 383 -9.96 15.35 -15.13
CA ARG A 383 -11.18 15.70 -14.37
C ARG A 383 -12.43 15.66 -15.25
N ALA A 384 -12.37 16.20 -16.46
CA ALA A 384 -13.48 16.14 -17.40
C ALA A 384 -13.84 14.70 -17.80
N LEU A 385 -12.85 13.80 -17.96
CA LEU A 385 -13.09 12.39 -18.21
C LEU A 385 -13.77 11.69 -17.02
N LEU A 386 -13.37 12.01 -15.79
CA LEU A 386 -14.04 11.52 -14.58
C LEU A 386 -15.51 12.02 -14.49
N ASP A 387 -15.76 13.29 -14.82
CA ASP A 387 -17.11 13.85 -14.83
C ASP A 387 -17.95 13.25 -15.97
N GLN A 388 -17.37 12.98 -17.14
CA GLN A 388 -18.00 12.25 -18.22
C GLN A 388 -18.35 10.81 -17.81
N ALA A 389 -17.43 10.09 -17.18
CA ALA A 389 -17.65 8.73 -16.69
C ALA A 389 -18.82 8.66 -15.68
N HIS A 390 -19.04 9.73 -14.92
CA HIS A 390 -20.21 9.84 -14.03
C HIS A 390 -21.51 10.04 -14.82
N ALA A 391 -21.52 10.97 -15.78
CA ALA A 391 -22.70 11.30 -16.56
C ALA A 391 -23.07 10.20 -17.57
N THR A 392 -22.06 9.61 -18.20
CA THR A 392 -22.20 8.55 -19.21
C THR A 392 -20.97 7.65 -19.12
N PRO A 393 -21.07 6.48 -18.46
CA PRO A 393 -19.96 5.55 -18.34
C PRO A 393 -19.38 5.13 -19.68
N PHE A 394 -18.05 4.95 -19.74
CA PHE A 394 -17.34 4.52 -20.94
C PHE A 394 -17.60 3.03 -21.20
N LYS A 395 -17.65 2.66 -22.47
CA LYS A 395 -17.70 1.24 -22.87
C LYS A 395 -16.47 0.50 -22.36
N THR A 396 -16.62 -0.81 -22.16
CA THR A 396 -15.52 -1.71 -21.88
C THR A 396 -15.70 -2.99 -22.68
N SER A 397 -14.69 -3.87 -22.63
CA SER A 397 -14.78 -5.21 -23.22
C SER A 397 -15.90 -6.07 -22.59
N ASP A 398 -16.35 -5.76 -21.37
CA ASP A 398 -17.53 -6.33 -20.74
C ASP A 398 -18.70 -5.32 -20.82
N PRO A 399 -19.70 -5.54 -21.68
CA PRO A 399 -20.82 -4.62 -21.82
C PRO A 399 -21.69 -4.48 -20.55
N ASN A 400 -21.58 -5.40 -19.59
CA ASN A 400 -22.29 -5.35 -18.32
C ASN A 400 -21.54 -4.55 -17.25
N ARG A 401 -20.29 -4.17 -17.51
CA ARG A 401 -19.42 -3.40 -16.58
C ARG A 401 -18.84 -2.16 -17.28
N PRO A 402 -19.66 -1.19 -17.71
CA PRO A 402 -19.14 0.06 -18.25
C PRO A 402 -18.35 0.81 -17.16
N LEU A 403 -17.24 1.44 -17.56
CA LEU A 403 -16.33 2.14 -16.65
C LEU A 403 -16.97 3.47 -16.21
N ASN A 404 -17.42 3.53 -14.97
CA ASN A 404 -17.95 4.73 -14.34
C ASN A 404 -16.86 5.54 -13.61
N ARG A 405 -17.20 6.71 -13.07
CA ARG A 405 -16.29 7.61 -12.35
C ARG A 405 -15.59 6.92 -11.18
N SER A 406 -16.32 6.17 -10.36
CA SER A 406 -15.78 5.50 -9.18
C SER A 406 -14.74 4.47 -9.58
N MET A 407 -15.05 3.64 -10.57
CA MET A 407 -14.17 2.63 -11.12
C MET A 407 -12.91 3.24 -11.75
N LEU A 408 -13.05 4.28 -12.60
CA LEU A 408 -11.91 4.98 -13.20
C LEU A 408 -10.99 5.58 -12.14
N ARG A 409 -11.55 6.17 -11.10
CA ARG A 409 -10.79 6.74 -9.98
C ARG A 409 -10.00 5.68 -9.22
N ILE A 410 -10.61 4.53 -8.91
CA ILE A 410 -9.91 3.41 -8.23
C ILE A 410 -8.78 2.88 -9.11
N ALA A 411 -9.03 2.72 -10.41
CA ALA A 411 -7.99 2.32 -11.37
C ALA A 411 -6.81 3.30 -11.40
N LEU A 412 -7.09 4.61 -11.47
CA LEU A 412 -6.07 5.66 -11.39
C LEU A 412 -5.29 5.60 -10.07
N THR A 413 -5.98 5.39 -8.94
CA THR A 413 -5.33 5.21 -7.64
C THR A 413 -4.32 4.06 -7.69
N GLY A 414 -4.75 2.89 -8.18
CA GLY A 414 -3.86 1.73 -8.33
C GLY A 414 -2.65 2.01 -9.22
N LEU A 415 -2.86 2.68 -10.36
CA LEU A 415 -1.80 3.02 -11.32
C LEU A 415 -0.80 4.05 -10.78
N MET A 416 -1.16 4.85 -9.77
CA MET A 416 -0.22 5.79 -9.14
C MET A 416 0.78 5.12 -8.19
N TYR A 417 0.57 3.86 -7.80
CA TYR A 417 1.48 3.14 -6.89
C TYR A 417 2.87 2.91 -7.48
N LYS A 418 2.96 2.81 -8.83
CA LYS A 418 4.24 2.58 -9.51
C LYS A 418 4.35 3.44 -10.77
N ASP A 419 5.46 4.14 -10.91
CA ASP A 419 5.73 4.96 -12.08
C ASP A 419 5.93 4.14 -13.37
N GLU A 420 6.28 2.87 -13.25
CA GLU A 420 6.34 1.90 -14.36
C GLU A 420 4.97 1.63 -14.98
N TRP A 421 3.88 1.89 -14.25
CA TRP A 421 2.50 1.70 -14.74
C TRP A 421 1.89 2.94 -15.38
N TRP A 422 2.56 4.09 -15.33
CA TRP A 422 2.06 5.34 -15.89
C TRP A 422 1.78 5.31 -17.41
N PRO A 423 2.50 4.53 -18.24
CA PRO A 423 2.11 4.34 -19.64
C PRO A 423 0.67 3.81 -19.84
N LEU A 424 0.14 3.02 -18.88
CA LEU A 424 -1.25 2.54 -18.92
C LEU A 424 -2.25 3.69 -18.74
N ILE A 425 -1.90 4.73 -17.99
CA ILE A 425 -2.74 5.92 -17.84
C ILE A 425 -2.80 6.67 -19.18
N THR A 426 -1.64 6.82 -19.85
CA THR A 426 -1.57 7.50 -21.15
C THR A 426 -2.39 6.76 -22.21
N GLY A 427 -2.18 5.46 -22.35
CA GLY A 427 -2.93 4.63 -23.32
C GLY A 427 -4.42 4.55 -22.99
N GLY A 428 -4.75 4.38 -21.71
CA GLY A 428 -6.14 4.35 -21.27
C GLY A 428 -6.85 5.69 -21.52
N ALA A 429 -6.20 6.82 -21.21
CA ALA A 429 -6.76 8.14 -21.48
C ALA A 429 -6.99 8.38 -22.97
N GLN A 430 -6.10 7.89 -23.82
CA GLN A 430 -6.27 7.95 -25.28
C GLN A 430 -7.51 7.15 -25.69
N GLY A 431 -7.68 5.91 -25.21
CA GLY A 431 -8.87 5.09 -25.49
C GLY A 431 -10.18 5.77 -25.05
N LEU A 432 -10.19 6.42 -23.85
CA LEU A 432 -11.35 7.18 -23.40
C LEU A 432 -11.68 8.35 -24.35
N ILE A 433 -10.67 9.05 -24.87
CA ILE A 433 -10.84 10.27 -25.68
C ILE A 433 -11.24 9.95 -27.12
N GLU A 434 -10.56 8.98 -27.74
CA GLU A 434 -10.68 8.68 -29.17
C GLU A 434 -11.76 7.65 -29.45
N ASP A 435 -11.86 6.59 -28.61
CA ASP A 435 -12.70 5.42 -28.88
C ASP A 435 -13.90 5.29 -27.93
N ASN A 436 -14.03 6.18 -26.94
CA ASN A 436 -15.01 6.04 -25.85
C ASN A 436 -14.87 4.66 -25.14
N ASP A 437 -13.64 4.14 -25.02
CA ASP A 437 -13.30 2.82 -24.49
C ASP A 437 -12.48 2.91 -23.21
N GLY A 438 -13.00 2.34 -22.12
CA GLY A 438 -12.40 2.27 -20.80
C GLY A 438 -11.71 0.94 -20.47
N SER A 439 -11.64 0.01 -21.42
CA SER A 439 -11.15 -1.37 -21.19
C SER A 439 -9.75 -1.43 -20.55
N THR A 440 -8.85 -0.49 -20.92
CA THR A 440 -7.49 -0.42 -20.37
C THR A 440 -7.47 -0.23 -18.85
N PHE A 441 -8.48 0.39 -18.26
CA PHE A 441 -8.55 0.64 -16.81
C PHE A 441 -9.15 -0.53 -16.02
N MET A 442 -9.78 -1.52 -16.67
CA MET A 442 -10.49 -2.59 -15.97
C MET A 442 -9.53 -3.55 -15.25
N LEU A 443 -8.43 -3.96 -15.89
CA LEU A 443 -7.45 -4.84 -15.24
C LEU A 443 -6.75 -4.16 -14.04
N PRO A 444 -6.25 -2.90 -14.14
CA PRO A 444 -5.75 -2.17 -12.98
C PRO A 444 -6.78 -2.03 -11.85
N LEU A 445 -8.03 -1.75 -12.16
CA LEU A 445 -9.13 -1.71 -11.20
C LEU A 445 -9.27 -3.04 -10.47
N ASP A 446 -9.50 -4.12 -11.23
CA ASP A 446 -9.76 -5.45 -10.68
C ASP A 446 -8.57 -5.96 -9.85
N THR A 447 -7.34 -5.70 -10.31
CA THR A 447 -6.12 -6.02 -9.56
C THR A 447 -6.07 -5.26 -8.23
N TYR A 448 -6.39 -3.96 -8.23
CA TYR A 448 -6.33 -3.12 -7.02
C TYR A 448 -7.36 -3.54 -5.96
N ILE A 449 -8.57 -3.95 -6.36
CA ILE A 449 -9.63 -4.39 -5.45
C ILE A 449 -9.62 -5.90 -5.20
N GLY A 450 -8.69 -6.66 -5.79
CA GLY A 450 -8.60 -8.12 -5.65
C GLY A 450 -9.72 -8.89 -6.33
N ARG A 451 -10.33 -8.34 -7.40
CA ARG A 451 -11.42 -8.99 -8.12
C ARG A 451 -10.91 -9.98 -9.16
N VAL A 452 -11.54 -11.14 -9.21
CA VAL A 452 -11.23 -12.25 -10.12
C VAL A 452 -12.53 -12.76 -10.74
N GLY A 453 -12.85 -12.27 -11.93
CA GLY A 453 -14.15 -12.57 -12.55
C GLY A 453 -15.31 -12.05 -11.69
N ASP A 454 -16.19 -12.98 -11.25
CA ASP A 454 -17.34 -12.65 -10.39
C ASP A 454 -17.06 -12.81 -8.90
N SER A 455 -15.81 -13.11 -8.51
CA SER A 455 -15.38 -13.34 -7.13
C SER A 455 -14.24 -12.40 -6.73
N PHE A 456 -13.84 -12.47 -5.46
CA PHE A 456 -12.69 -11.74 -4.93
C PHE A 456 -11.65 -12.70 -4.36
N ASP A 457 -10.36 -12.32 -4.48
CA ASP A 457 -9.26 -13.05 -3.87
C ASP A 457 -9.17 -12.72 -2.38
N GLY A 458 -9.88 -13.50 -1.58
CA GLY A 458 -9.98 -13.30 -0.14
C GLY A 458 -10.98 -12.20 0.25
N ASN A 459 -10.80 -11.69 1.46
CA ASN A 459 -11.70 -10.71 2.09
C ASN A 459 -11.03 -9.37 2.39
N SER A 460 -10.06 -8.97 1.56
CA SER A 460 -9.19 -7.82 1.86
C SER A 460 -9.96 -6.51 2.08
N MET A 461 -11.05 -6.27 1.33
CA MET A 461 -11.87 -5.07 1.48
C MET A 461 -12.67 -5.05 2.78
N GLU A 462 -13.26 -6.18 3.16
CA GLU A 462 -14.03 -6.31 4.40
C GLU A 462 -13.11 -6.22 5.62
N ALA A 463 -11.94 -6.88 5.55
CA ALA A 463 -10.90 -6.77 6.56
C ALA A 463 -10.35 -5.33 6.66
N TYR A 464 -10.17 -4.64 5.53
CA TYR A 464 -9.79 -3.22 5.48
C TYR A 464 -10.78 -2.36 6.29
N TRP A 465 -12.08 -2.50 6.03
CA TRP A 465 -13.08 -1.76 6.79
C TRP A 465 -13.05 -2.10 8.28
N ALA A 466 -13.08 -3.38 8.62
CA ALA A 466 -13.14 -3.81 10.01
C ALA A 466 -11.92 -3.40 10.84
N ILE A 467 -10.71 -3.52 10.29
CA ILE A 467 -9.46 -3.16 10.96
C ILE A 467 -9.39 -1.65 11.19
N ASN A 468 -9.69 -0.83 10.16
CA ASN A 468 -9.70 0.63 10.32
C ASN A 468 -10.77 1.08 11.34
N CYS A 469 -11.94 0.44 11.36
CA CYS A 469 -12.97 0.73 12.36
C CYS A 469 -12.54 0.35 13.79
N ALA A 470 -11.73 -0.70 13.94
CA ALA A 470 -11.22 -1.13 15.24
C ALA A 470 -10.03 -0.28 15.74
N ASP A 471 -9.32 0.39 14.83
CA ASP A 471 -8.10 1.13 15.14
C ASP A 471 -8.32 2.63 15.35
N TYR A 472 -9.23 3.26 14.59
CA TYR A 472 -9.31 4.72 14.54
C TYR A 472 -10.58 5.29 15.16
N VAL A 473 -10.38 6.37 15.92
CA VAL A 473 -11.48 7.18 16.44
C VAL A 473 -12.28 7.77 15.29
N GLN A 474 -13.60 7.68 15.39
CA GLN A 474 -14.51 8.19 14.37
C GLN A 474 -14.49 9.72 14.32
N SER A 475 -14.50 10.28 13.12
CA SER A 475 -14.64 11.71 12.90
C SER A 475 -16.12 12.12 12.85
N SER A 476 -16.39 13.37 13.23
CA SER A 476 -17.74 13.93 13.16
C SER A 476 -18.14 14.27 11.71
N GLU A 477 -19.44 14.33 11.43
CA GLU A 477 -19.97 14.75 10.12
C GLU A 477 -19.46 16.15 9.71
N SER A 478 -19.32 17.08 10.68
CA SER A 478 -18.79 18.43 10.42
C SER A 478 -17.33 18.43 9.99
N GLU A 479 -16.50 17.53 10.55
CA GLU A 479 -15.12 17.35 10.13
C GLU A 479 -15.04 16.80 8.71
N TYR A 480 -15.89 15.83 8.37
CA TYR A 480 -16.03 15.34 7.00
C TYR A 480 -16.28 16.43 6.01
N GLN A 481 -17.30 17.25 6.24
CA GLN A 481 -17.65 18.35 5.37
C GLN A 481 -16.51 19.36 5.21
N LYS A 482 -15.77 19.61 6.29
CA LYS A 482 -14.58 20.47 6.27
C LYS A 482 -13.49 19.91 5.36
N TYR A 483 -13.14 18.61 5.53
CA TYR A 483 -12.09 17.98 4.74
C TYR A 483 -12.50 17.79 3.28
N ALA A 484 -13.74 17.43 3.00
CA ALA A 484 -14.29 17.32 1.65
C ALA A 484 -14.19 18.66 0.88
N LYS A 485 -14.63 19.76 1.51
CA LYS A 485 -14.52 21.12 0.93
C LYS A 485 -13.06 21.52 0.70
N LYS A 486 -12.16 21.14 1.62
CA LYS A 486 -10.74 21.44 1.52
C LYS A 486 -10.11 20.66 0.36
N LEU A 487 -10.36 19.36 0.28
CA LEU A 487 -9.83 18.50 -0.77
C LEU A 487 -10.29 18.94 -2.16
N LYS A 488 -11.58 19.28 -2.32
CA LYS A 488 -12.13 19.79 -3.59
C LYS A 488 -11.44 21.05 -4.10
N ARG A 489 -10.90 21.89 -3.20
CA ARG A 489 -10.14 23.09 -3.58
C ARG A 489 -8.69 22.81 -3.93
N GLU A 490 -8.08 21.81 -3.28
CA GLU A 490 -6.64 21.57 -3.31
C GLU A 490 -6.23 20.46 -4.28
N ALA A 491 -7.19 19.65 -4.74
CA ALA A 491 -6.96 18.57 -5.68
C ALA A 491 -7.96 18.64 -6.83
N VAL A 492 -7.45 18.69 -8.06
CA VAL A 492 -8.30 18.78 -9.27
C VAL A 492 -8.81 17.40 -9.67
N VAL A 493 -7.93 16.40 -9.70
CA VAL A 493 -8.25 15.02 -10.12
C VAL A 493 -8.84 14.24 -8.95
N PHE A 494 -8.13 14.18 -7.84
CA PHE A 494 -8.53 13.40 -6.66
C PHE A 494 -9.43 14.16 -5.67
N GLY A 495 -9.69 15.43 -5.88
CA GLY A 495 -10.61 16.24 -5.06
C GLY A 495 -12.09 15.97 -5.32
N SER A 496 -12.42 15.24 -6.38
CA SER A 496 -13.77 14.70 -6.58
C SER A 496 -14.06 13.49 -5.67
N PHE A 497 -13.03 12.98 -5.03
CA PHE A 497 -13.12 12.05 -3.93
C PHE A 497 -13.45 12.88 -2.68
N SER A 498 -14.72 13.05 -2.38
CA SER A 498 -15.06 13.64 -1.10
C SER A 498 -14.81 12.63 0.01
N ALA A 499 -14.48 13.11 1.22
CA ALA A 499 -14.46 12.25 2.39
C ALA A 499 -15.84 11.59 2.63
N GLU A 500 -16.91 12.16 2.06
CA GLU A 500 -18.27 11.60 2.05
C GLU A 500 -18.40 10.34 1.19
N ASP A 501 -17.50 10.15 0.21
CA ASP A 501 -17.45 8.95 -0.62
C ASP A 501 -16.71 7.79 0.09
N ASP A 502 -16.03 8.06 1.20
CA ASP A 502 -15.30 7.03 1.94
C ASP A 502 -16.29 6.10 2.66
N LEU A 503 -16.57 4.98 1.98
CA LEU A 503 -17.48 3.97 2.49
C LEU A 503 -17.01 3.36 3.81
N ALA A 504 -15.68 3.23 4.02
CA ALA A 504 -15.11 2.66 5.24
C ALA A 504 -15.58 3.43 6.47
N MET A 505 -15.55 4.75 6.41
CA MET A 505 -15.93 5.58 7.55
C MET A 505 -17.42 5.51 7.84
N HIS A 506 -18.26 5.45 6.79
CA HIS A 506 -19.69 5.26 7.00
C HIS A 506 -20.00 3.87 7.60
N VAL A 507 -19.28 2.82 7.21
CA VAL A 507 -19.37 1.49 7.81
C VAL A 507 -18.96 1.54 9.29
N CYS A 508 -17.86 2.22 9.62
CA CYS A 508 -17.39 2.37 10.99
C CYS A 508 -18.42 3.07 11.90
N ALA A 509 -19.11 4.09 11.40
CA ALA A 509 -20.15 4.78 12.16
C ALA A 509 -21.35 3.89 12.52
N GLU A 510 -21.60 2.85 11.75
CA GLU A 510 -22.70 1.89 11.97
C GLU A 510 -22.29 0.68 12.82
N LEU A 511 -20.97 0.48 13.09
CA LEU A 511 -20.48 -0.61 13.94
C LEU A 511 -20.53 -0.21 15.42
N PRO A 512 -20.78 -1.15 16.37
CA PRO A 512 -20.91 -0.84 17.78
C PRO A 512 -19.56 -0.68 18.50
N TYR A 513 -18.44 -0.79 17.80
CA TYR A 513 -17.10 -0.80 18.36
C TYR A 513 -16.38 0.48 17.95
N HIS A 514 -16.08 1.33 18.95
CA HIS A 514 -15.42 2.60 18.73
C HIS A 514 -14.18 2.69 19.61
N PRO A 515 -12.96 2.74 19.05
CA PRO A 515 -11.76 2.95 19.82
C PRO A 515 -11.77 4.33 20.47
N LYS A 516 -11.15 4.44 21.65
CA LYS A 516 -11.08 5.69 22.42
C LYS A 516 -9.88 6.56 22.03
N ALA A 517 -8.90 5.99 21.36
CA ALA A 517 -7.68 6.66 20.91
C ALA A 517 -7.18 6.02 19.63
N ASN A 518 -6.45 6.79 18.82
CA ASN A 518 -5.72 6.29 17.67
C ASN A 518 -4.53 5.40 18.10
N PRO A 519 -3.99 4.52 17.22
CA PRO A 519 -3.02 3.50 17.62
C PRO A 519 -1.64 4.03 18.03
N GLY A 520 -1.23 5.23 17.63
CA GLY A 520 0.10 5.80 17.93
C GLY A 520 0.06 7.03 18.82
N PRO A 521 1.21 7.68 19.06
CA PRO A 521 2.52 7.44 18.45
C PRO A 521 3.26 6.23 19.04
N TYR A 522 4.03 5.53 18.20
CA TYR A 522 4.91 4.45 18.65
C TYR A 522 6.27 5.01 19.07
N ARG A 523 6.75 4.61 20.25
CA ARG A 523 8.05 5.03 20.80
C ARG A 523 9.10 3.94 20.76
N ALA A 524 8.69 2.69 20.93
CA ALA A 524 9.54 1.50 20.96
C ALA A 524 10.77 1.66 21.88
N LYS A 525 10.57 2.21 23.10
CA LYS A 525 11.64 2.60 24.01
C LYS A 525 12.56 1.45 24.36
N GLY A 526 13.87 1.60 24.06
CA GLY A 526 14.89 0.61 24.32
C GLY A 526 14.89 -0.57 23.34
N SER A 527 14.29 -0.43 22.15
CA SER A 527 14.36 -1.41 21.07
C SER A 527 15.74 -1.44 20.41
N ALA A 528 16.02 -2.52 19.65
CA ALA A 528 17.08 -2.51 18.65
C ALA A 528 16.77 -1.42 17.58
N PRO A 529 17.81 -0.99 16.81
CA PRO A 529 17.60 0.00 15.75
C PRO A 529 16.53 -0.46 14.74
N ILE A 530 15.64 0.46 14.36
CA ILE A 530 14.57 0.22 13.38
C ILE A 530 14.87 1.04 12.12
N VAL A 531 14.84 0.39 10.95
CA VAL A 531 15.03 1.08 9.66
C VAL A 531 13.67 1.53 9.15
N VAL A 532 13.48 2.84 9.02
CA VAL A 532 12.30 3.47 8.41
C VAL A 532 12.67 3.95 7.01
N ILE A 533 11.88 3.60 6.02
CA ILE A 533 12.10 3.99 4.62
C ILE A 533 10.95 4.86 4.15
N GLY A 534 11.28 5.97 3.50
CA GLY A 534 10.33 6.88 2.88
C GLY A 534 10.69 7.20 1.43
N THR A 535 9.74 7.01 0.53
CA THR A 535 9.85 7.47 -0.86
C THR A 535 9.42 8.93 -0.95
N LYS A 536 10.22 9.76 -1.61
CA LYS A 536 10.03 11.23 -1.66
C LYS A 536 8.68 11.62 -2.25
N HIS A 537 8.25 10.90 -3.27
CA HIS A 537 7.01 11.15 -3.99
C HIS A 537 6.05 9.96 -3.86
N ASP A 538 5.88 9.47 -2.63
CA ASP A 538 4.96 8.39 -2.31
C ASP A 538 3.52 8.92 -2.28
N PRO A 539 2.59 8.39 -3.10
CA PRO A 539 1.20 8.82 -3.09
C PRO A 539 0.41 8.26 -1.90
N ALA A 540 0.70 7.02 -1.50
CA ALA A 540 -0.10 6.27 -0.55
C ALA A 540 0.33 6.50 0.90
N THR A 541 1.64 6.64 1.13
CA THR A 541 2.25 6.99 2.42
C THR A 541 3.20 8.16 2.25
N PRO A 542 2.66 9.41 2.17
CA PRO A 542 3.46 10.60 1.91
C PRO A 542 4.72 10.68 2.78
N TYR A 543 5.85 11.08 2.19
CA TYR A 543 7.18 11.08 2.81
C TYR A 543 7.22 11.68 4.22
N SER A 544 6.40 12.71 4.48
CA SER A 544 6.27 13.31 5.81
C SER A 544 5.82 12.31 6.89
N TRP A 545 5.15 11.22 6.51
CA TRP A 545 4.75 10.17 7.45
C TRP A 545 5.94 9.33 7.91
N ALA A 546 6.86 9.00 7.00
CA ALA A 546 8.12 8.34 7.34
C ALA A 546 8.97 9.22 8.28
N GLN A 547 9.05 10.53 8.00
CA GLN A 547 9.71 11.49 8.89
C GLN A 547 9.05 11.54 10.27
N ASN A 548 7.72 11.51 10.36
CA ASN A 548 7.01 11.51 11.63
C ASN A 548 7.21 10.20 12.40
N MET A 549 7.18 9.05 11.73
CA MET A 549 7.44 7.76 12.37
C MET A 549 8.88 7.71 12.91
N HIS A 550 9.87 8.09 12.12
CA HIS A 550 11.26 8.19 12.56
C HIS A 550 11.41 9.11 13.76
N LYS A 551 10.80 10.29 13.74
CA LYS A 551 10.86 11.26 14.85
C LYS A 551 10.29 10.71 16.16
N THR A 552 9.34 9.79 16.13
CA THR A 552 8.69 9.25 17.34
C THR A 552 9.33 7.99 17.86
N LEU A 553 9.89 7.15 17.01
CA LEU A 553 10.66 5.97 17.41
C LEU A 553 11.99 6.39 18.03
N GLU A 554 12.26 5.98 19.28
CA GLU A 554 13.46 6.42 20.02
C GLU A 554 14.78 5.93 19.39
N ASN A 555 14.76 4.78 18.73
CA ASN A 555 15.95 4.17 18.13
C ASN A 555 15.63 3.73 16.68
N SER A 556 15.65 4.70 15.77
CA SER A 556 15.41 4.43 14.35
C SER A 556 16.36 5.22 13.46
N VAL A 557 16.50 4.78 12.21
CA VAL A 557 17.21 5.49 11.15
C VAL A 557 16.27 5.68 9.97
N LEU A 558 16.36 6.84 9.29
CA LEU A 558 15.55 7.18 8.13
C LEU A 558 16.37 7.02 6.85
N LEU A 559 15.91 6.16 5.95
CA LEU A 559 16.37 6.07 4.58
C LEU A 559 15.37 6.77 3.66
N THR A 560 15.87 7.59 2.76
CA THR A 560 15.04 8.33 1.80
C THR A 560 15.38 7.87 0.39
N TRP A 561 14.36 7.51 -0.38
CA TRP A 561 14.49 7.37 -1.83
C TRP A 561 13.87 8.56 -2.54
N GLU A 562 14.64 9.24 -3.42
CA GLU A 562 14.16 10.39 -4.21
C GLU A 562 13.37 9.97 -5.47
N GLY A 563 12.67 8.85 -5.39
CA GLY A 563 11.87 8.27 -6.48
C GLY A 563 10.39 8.59 -6.40
N ASP A 564 9.66 7.98 -7.33
CA ASP A 564 8.22 8.10 -7.51
C ASP A 564 7.49 6.79 -7.20
N GLY A 565 6.29 6.90 -6.63
CA GLY A 565 5.42 5.77 -6.33
C GLY A 565 5.57 5.23 -4.91
N HIS A 566 4.82 4.20 -4.60
CA HIS A 566 4.70 3.63 -3.26
C HIS A 566 5.78 2.59 -3.01
N LEU A 567 6.47 2.65 -1.84
CA LEU A 567 7.57 1.79 -1.39
C LEU A 567 8.89 2.03 -2.15
N ALA A 568 10.00 1.62 -1.56
CA ALA A 568 11.33 1.82 -2.10
C ALA A 568 12.13 0.52 -2.28
N TYR A 569 12.06 -0.44 -1.34
CA TYR A 569 12.85 -1.66 -1.40
C TYR A 569 12.53 -2.47 -2.67
N ARG A 570 13.55 -2.90 -3.40
CA ARG A 570 13.50 -3.59 -4.70
C ARG A 570 12.95 -2.77 -5.86
N ARG A 571 12.81 -1.44 -5.66
CA ARG A 571 12.43 -0.48 -6.70
C ARG A 571 13.46 0.64 -6.86
N ALA A 572 14.10 1.02 -5.75
CA ALA A 572 15.00 2.17 -5.69
C ALA A 572 16.43 1.89 -6.21
N GLY A 573 16.74 0.65 -6.56
CA GLY A 573 18.07 0.25 -7.00
C GLY A 573 19.03 -0.04 -5.83
N SER A 574 20.33 -0.11 -6.15
CA SER A 574 21.37 -0.67 -5.27
C SER A 574 21.52 0.06 -3.93
N CYS A 575 21.32 1.38 -3.90
CA CYS A 575 21.51 2.19 -2.69
C CYS A 575 20.58 1.75 -1.54
N ILE A 576 19.28 1.65 -1.78
CA ILE A 576 18.32 1.16 -0.79
C ILE A 576 18.51 -0.33 -0.56
N ASP A 577 18.56 -1.13 -1.64
CA ASP A 577 18.56 -2.58 -1.56
C ASP A 577 19.77 -3.10 -0.77
N THR A 578 20.99 -2.62 -1.08
CA THR A 578 22.22 -3.03 -0.38
C THR A 578 22.21 -2.62 1.09
N SER A 579 21.71 -1.40 1.39
CA SER A 579 21.64 -0.90 2.77
C SER A 579 20.69 -1.75 3.62
N VAL A 580 19.55 -2.12 3.07
CA VAL A 580 18.52 -2.92 3.73
C VAL A 580 18.99 -4.37 3.87
N ASP A 581 19.51 -4.98 2.80
CA ASP A 581 20.00 -6.36 2.82
C ASP A 581 21.16 -6.51 3.82
N LYS A 582 22.11 -5.55 3.85
CA LYS A 582 23.19 -5.54 4.84
C LYS A 582 22.63 -5.50 6.27
N TYR A 583 21.68 -4.61 6.54
CA TYR A 583 21.04 -4.54 7.87
C TYR A 583 20.35 -5.85 8.24
N LEU A 584 19.57 -6.43 7.33
CA LEU A 584 18.89 -7.70 7.57
C LEU A 584 19.88 -8.85 7.80
N LEU A 585 21.05 -8.85 7.19
CA LEU A 585 22.03 -9.92 7.29
C LEU A 585 22.98 -9.77 8.49
N THR A 586 23.35 -8.54 8.85
CA THR A 586 24.36 -8.27 9.87
C THR A 586 23.82 -7.65 11.15
N GLY A 587 22.66 -6.96 11.09
CA GLY A 587 22.13 -6.14 12.15
C GLY A 587 22.76 -4.74 12.24
N GLU A 588 23.71 -4.41 11.36
CA GLU A 588 24.32 -3.08 11.30
C GLU A 588 23.37 -2.11 10.60
N ALA A 589 22.81 -1.17 11.37
CA ALA A 589 21.91 -0.17 10.82
C ALA A 589 22.63 0.76 9.84
N PRO A 590 22.01 1.15 8.72
CA PRO A 590 22.56 2.14 7.82
C PRO A 590 22.68 3.51 8.51
N LYS A 591 23.45 4.42 7.86
CA LYS A 591 23.58 5.80 8.36
C LYS A 591 22.22 6.48 8.40
N ASP A 592 21.89 7.10 9.53
CA ASP A 592 20.68 7.90 9.63
C ASP A 592 20.69 9.09 8.65
N GLY A 593 19.55 9.36 8.02
CA GLY A 593 19.41 10.40 7.01
C GLY A 593 20.06 10.06 5.66
N LEU A 594 20.35 8.78 5.38
CA LEU A 594 20.85 8.36 4.07
C LEU A 594 19.79 8.67 2.99
N VAL A 595 20.20 9.45 1.98
CA VAL A 595 19.39 9.79 0.80
C VAL A 595 19.92 9.02 -0.40
N CYS A 596 19.06 8.21 -1.01
CA CYS A 596 19.34 7.47 -2.23
C CYS A 596 18.69 8.16 -3.42
N PRO A 597 19.46 8.55 -4.46
CA PRO A 597 18.91 9.21 -5.62
C PRO A 597 17.96 8.29 -6.40
N ALA A 598 17.04 8.88 -7.16
CA ALA A 598 16.34 8.14 -8.20
C ALA A 598 17.37 7.77 -9.28
N GLU A 599 17.72 6.49 -9.39
CA GLU A 599 18.58 6.03 -10.48
C GLU A 599 17.87 6.33 -11.81
N GLN A 600 18.50 7.14 -12.66
CA GLN A 600 18.03 7.27 -14.03
C GLN A 600 18.20 5.89 -14.67
N LYS A 601 17.10 5.21 -14.94
CA LYS A 601 17.10 4.01 -15.79
C LYS A 601 17.66 4.45 -17.15
N GLN A 602 18.99 4.32 -17.34
CA GLN A 602 19.64 4.58 -18.62
C GLN A 602 18.94 3.67 -19.63
N GLY A 603 18.39 4.29 -20.68
CA GLY A 603 17.67 3.70 -21.79
C GLY A 603 17.98 2.23 -22.07
N GLN A 604 17.32 1.35 -21.37
CA GLN A 604 17.12 0.01 -21.88
C GLN A 604 16.04 0.16 -22.96
N ASN A 605 16.48 0.01 -24.20
CA ASN A 605 15.62 -0.11 -25.36
C ASN A 605 14.39 -0.93 -24.99
N ALA A 606 13.21 -0.37 -25.20
CA ALA A 606 11.91 -0.99 -24.99
C ALA A 606 11.64 -2.20 -25.92
N GLN A 607 12.70 -2.91 -26.30
CA GLN A 607 12.64 -4.07 -27.18
C GLN A 607 13.39 -5.24 -26.58
N GLN A 608 12.80 -6.02 -25.76
CA GLN A 608 13.25 -7.32 -25.24
C GLN A 608 13.49 -7.32 -23.73
N GLN A 609 12.39 -7.27 -22.99
CA GLN A 609 12.18 -8.14 -21.83
C GLN A 609 10.83 -7.71 -21.25
N GLY A 610 9.81 -8.57 -21.33
CA GLY A 610 8.55 -8.39 -20.62
C GLY A 610 8.85 -8.11 -19.16
N ASP A 611 8.40 -6.96 -18.66
CA ASP A 611 8.69 -6.48 -17.30
C ASP A 611 8.23 -7.53 -16.27
N PRO A 612 9.16 -8.11 -15.48
CA PRO A 612 8.79 -9.09 -14.44
C PRO A 612 7.79 -8.53 -13.41
N SER A 613 7.67 -7.20 -13.29
CA SER A 613 6.76 -6.55 -12.34
C SER A 613 5.31 -6.56 -12.83
N MET A 614 5.06 -6.39 -14.13
CA MET A 614 3.74 -6.61 -14.74
C MET A 614 3.37 -8.09 -14.72
N ASP A 615 4.34 -8.96 -15.03
CA ASP A 615 4.18 -10.42 -14.93
C ASP A 615 3.93 -10.87 -13.48
N SER A 616 4.45 -10.13 -12.49
CA SER A 616 4.20 -10.41 -11.06
C SER A 616 2.85 -9.87 -10.59
N ALA A 617 2.41 -8.70 -11.05
CA ALA A 617 1.07 -8.19 -10.77
C ALA A 617 -0.01 -8.98 -11.52
N VAL A 618 0.25 -9.35 -12.77
CA VAL A 618 -0.59 -10.25 -13.56
C VAL A 618 -0.50 -11.69 -13.03
N LYS A 619 0.66 -12.14 -12.53
CA LYS A 619 0.80 -13.44 -11.86
C LYS A 619 0.27 -13.45 -10.42
N LEU A 620 0.25 -12.32 -9.71
CA LEU A 620 -0.52 -12.16 -8.47
C LEU A 620 -2.02 -12.20 -8.78
N GLY A 621 -2.49 -11.47 -9.78
CA GLY A 621 -3.87 -11.55 -10.25
C GLY A 621 -4.21 -12.89 -10.92
N SER A 622 -3.31 -13.51 -11.68
CA SER A 622 -3.57 -14.75 -12.43
C SER A 622 -3.18 -16.03 -11.70
N ARG A 623 -2.33 -16.01 -10.66
CA ARG A 623 -2.12 -17.17 -9.78
C ARG A 623 -3.19 -17.30 -8.69
N ALA A 624 -3.84 -16.20 -8.34
CA ALA A 624 -5.11 -16.23 -7.61
C ALA A 624 -6.25 -16.90 -8.43
N VAL A 625 -6.07 -17.07 -9.73
CA VAL A 625 -7.04 -17.67 -10.68
C VAL A 625 -6.67 -19.11 -11.05
N LEU A 626 -6.18 -19.92 -10.13
CA LEU A 626 -6.28 -21.38 -10.36
C LEU A 626 -7.64 -21.88 -9.88
N PRO A 627 -8.52 -22.36 -10.78
CA PRO A 627 -9.78 -22.94 -10.38
C PRO A 627 -9.50 -24.24 -9.64
N GLY A 628 -9.61 -24.21 -8.32
CA GLY A 628 -9.46 -25.42 -7.51
C GLY A 628 -9.30 -25.23 -6.02
N SER A 629 -9.04 -24.04 -5.50
CA SER A 629 -8.91 -23.80 -4.06
C SER A 629 -10.24 -23.45 -3.37
N ARG A 630 -11.34 -24.06 -3.80
CA ARG A 630 -12.53 -24.12 -2.96
C ARG A 630 -12.24 -25.11 -1.83
N VAL A 631 -11.94 -24.58 -0.65
CA VAL A 631 -12.24 -25.30 0.58
C VAL A 631 -13.75 -25.56 0.54
N PRO A 632 -14.23 -26.79 0.65
CA PRO A 632 -15.65 -27.03 0.76
C PRO A 632 -16.09 -26.38 2.07
N LEU A 633 -16.74 -25.24 2.00
CA LEU A 633 -17.57 -24.75 3.09
C LEU A 633 -18.61 -25.84 3.30
N GLY A 634 -18.51 -26.54 4.43
CA GLY A 634 -19.48 -27.50 4.87
C GLY A 634 -20.87 -26.89 4.73
N SER A 635 -21.75 -27.64 4.07
CA SER A 635 -23.15 -27.31 3.87
C SER A 635 -23.74 -26.68 5.12
N ARG A 636 -24.05 -25.40 5.02
CA ARG A 636 -24.90 -24.73 6.01
C ARG A 636 -26.29 -25.35 5.90
N ARG A 637 -26.72 -26.06 6.95
CA ARG A 637 -28.13 -26.19 7.33
C ARG A 637 -28.46 -25.14 8.37
#